data_2474261d80aac347114de07c7d914de8
#
_entry.id   2474261d80aac347114de07c7d914de8
#
_cell.length_a   1.000
_cell.length_b   1.000
_cell.length_c   1.000
_cell.angle_alpha   90.00
_cell.angle_beta   90.00
_cell.angle_gamma   90.00
#
_symmetry.space_group_name_H-M   'P 1'
#
loop_
_entity.id
_entity.type
_entity.pdbx_description
1 polymer ?
#
loop_
_entity_poly.entity_id
_entity_poly.type
_entity_poly.pdbx_seq_one_letter_code
_entity_poly.pdbx_strand_id
1 'polypeptide(L)'
;MSAVVSLDIGSSALAAVEINHSRDRVSLANAAIEALPEGLVVDGEVTQPEALAVHIQQLWRKAGLKGKRVRLGVANQRVFVRNVEMASIEDAEHRAAAVQFEAAEHIPIPPDSAIVDYQVTETFEDPSSGLRDRVVMVAAHREMVDALVSAVRRAGLTPESIDLEAFALLRSLLPPVPMIDAGSMDQPAQAICHVGASMTNVVIAVNRQCQFTRLFGFGGRQLTQAVVERTSMPVEEAEQVKRAIGLVGGIPNGWDENNTNAIRHALALGARPLVQEIGRSLDYYRSQAFARPIERVILSGGTSLCAGLDQYLAQALGAPVELANPVMQLDDANIDPQIAAHSAVAVGLALDGGDL
;
A
#
# COMPACT_ATOMS: atom_id res chain seq x y z
N MET A 1 -14.11 24.41 -2.45
CA MET A 1 -13.04 23.49 -2.86
C MET A 1 -12.08 23.35 -1.69
N SER A 2 -11.84 22.14 -1.24
CA SER A 2 -10.79 21.84 -0.26
C SER A 2 -9.67 21.08 -0.98
N ALA A 3 -8.43 21.49 -0.78
CA ALA A 3 -7.27 20.75 -1.25
C ALA A 3 -6.76 19.86 -0.13
N VAL A 4 -6.54 18.58 -0.43
CA VAL A 4 -5.96 17.60 0.47
C VAL A 4 -4.60 17.20 -0.09
N VAL A 5 -3.57 17.27 0.75
CA VAL A 5 -2.21 16.83 0.41
C VAL A 5 -1.89 15.56 1.19
N SER A 6 -1.34 14.60 0.50
CA SER A 6 -0.88 13.33 1.09
C SER A 6 0.59 13.08 0.77
N LEU A 7 1.23 12.30 1.61
CA LEU A 7 2.63 11.90 1.47
C LEU A 7 2.76 10.42 1.81
N ASP A 8 3.22 9.66 0.84
CA ASP A 8 3.67 8.29 0.98
C ASP A 8 5.19 8.25 1.10
N ILE A 9 5.70 7.50 2.08
CA ILE A 9 7.12 7.42 2.44
C ILE A 9 7.61 5.99 2.24
N GLY A 10 7.99 5.68 1.01
CA GLY A 10 8.56 4.39 0.67
C GLY A 10 10.06 4.27 0.97
N SER A 11 10.61 3.07 0.81
CA SER A 11 12.05 2.80 1.08
C SER A 11 13.00 3.29 -0.03
N SER A 12 12.50 3.66 -1.19
CA SER A 12 13.31 4.16 -2.33
C SER A 12 12.81 5.46 -2.93
N ALA A 13 11.62 5.90 -2.57
CA ALA A 13 11.02 7.13 -3.07
C ALA A 13 9.96 7.66 -2.11
N LEU A 14 9.79 8.99 -2.12
CA LEU A 14 8.61 9.69 -1.61
C LEU A 14 7.64 9.91 -2.76
N ALA A 15 6.35 9.81 -2.49
CA ALA A 15 5.30 10.25 -3.41
C ALA A 15 4.37 11.23 -2.70
N ALA A 16 4.13 12.39 -3.29
CA ALA A 16 3.18 13.35 -2.78
C ALA A 16 2.11 13.64 -3.83
N VAL A 17 0.86 13.74 -3.37
CA VAL A 17 -0.29 14.01 -4.21
C VAL A 17 -1.13 15.11 -3.57
N GLU A 18 -1.63 16.03 -4.40
CA GLU A 18 -2.60 17.06 -4.01
C GLU A 18 -3.88 16.85 -4.82
N ILE A 19 -4.99 16.65 -4.15
CA ILE A 19 -6.31 16.42 -4.74
C ILE A 19 -7.24 17.55 -4.32
N ASN A 20 -7.94 18.11 -5.30
CA ASN A 20 -9.02 19.07 -5.07
C ASN A 20 -10.36 18.37 -4.98
N HIS A 21 -11.04 18.56 -3.86
CA HIS A 21 -12.39 18.08 -3.63
C HIS A 21 -13.40 19.21 -3.83
N SER A 22 -14.41 18.97 -4.66
CA SER A 22 -15.61 19.79 -4.81
C SER A 22 -16.85 18.91 -4.64
N ARG A 23 -18.06 19.50 -4.61
CA ARG A 23 -19.30 18.73 -4.39
C ARG A 23 -19.48 17.53 -5.33
N ASP A 24 -19.12 17.72 -6.60
CA ASP A 24 -19.42 16.75 -7.67
C ASP A 24 -18.16 16.30 -8.42
N ARG A 25 -16.96 16.68 -7.95
CA ARG A 25 -15.74 16.45 -8.69
C ARG A 25 -14.54 16.28 -7.76
N VAL A 26 -13.75 15.25 -8.06
CA VAL A 26 -12.46 14.98 -7.42
C VAL A 26 -11.37 15.01 -8.49
N SER A 27 -10.45 15.93 -8.41
CA SER A 27 -9.45 16.14 -9.48
C SER A 27 -8.03 16.22 -8.94
N LEU A 28 -7.08 15.67 -9.71
CA LEU A 28 -5.67 15.76 -9.43
C LEU A 28 -5.18 17.20 -9.63
N ALA A 29 -4.68 17.84 -8.57
CA ALA A 29 -4.06 19.15 -8.66
C ALA A 29 -2.55 19.05 -8.90
N ASN A 30 -1.89 18.13 -8.22
CA ASN A 30 -0.45 17.90 -8.34
C ASN A 30 -0.06 16.49 -7.93
N ALA A 31 1.00 15.97 -8.53
CA ALA A 31 1.62 14.70 -8.12
C ALA A 31 3.12 14.76 -8.41
N ALA A 32 3.93 14.29 -7.47
CA ALA A 32 5.37 14.28 -7.63
C ALA A 32 6.01 13.14 -6.84
N ILE A 33 7.18 12.73 -7.31
CA ILE A 33 8.04 11.75 -6.64
C ILE A 33 9.44 12.32 -6.41
N GLU A 34 10.08 11.88 -5.33
CA GLU A 34 11.47 12.16 -5.00
C GLU A 34 12.16 10.87 -4.63
N ALA A 35 13.27 10.55 -5.30
CA ALA A 35 14.06 9.38 -4.97
C ALA A 35 14.71 9.51 -3.58
N LEU A 36 14.75 8.42 -2.85
CA LEU A 36 15.40 8.35 -1.54
C LEU A 36 16.68 7.51 -1.60
N PRO A 37 17.76 7.98 -0.97
CA PRO A 37 18.92 7.15 -0.67
C PRO A 37 18.54 5.95 0.19
N GLU A 38 19.31 4.87 0.06
CA GLU A 38 19.15 3.71 0.93
C GLU A 38 19.44 4.04 2.38
N GLY A 39 18.74 3.35 3.29
CA GLY A 39 18.95 3.46 4.72
C GLY A 39 18.20 4.60 5.43
N LEU A 40 17.46 5.46 4.72
CA LEU A 40 16.59 6.47 5.37
C LEU A 40 15.28 5.86 5.85
N VAL A 41 14.76 4.90 5.10
CA VAL A 41 13.58 4.12 5.44
C VAL A 41 13.91 2.65 5.20
N VAL A 42 13.85 1.86 6.25
CA VAL A 42 14.15 0.42 6.24
C VAL A 42 12.92 -0.33 6.74
N ASP A 43 12.45 -1.29 5.96
CA ASP A 43 11.28 -2.11 6.29
C ASP A 43 10.03 -1.31 6.72
N GLY A 44 9.84 -0.12 6.11
CA GLY A 44 8.75 0.80 6.42
C GLY A 44 8.96 1.65 7.67
N GLU A 45 10.15 1.60 8.29
CA GLU A 45 10.51 2.44 9.44
C GLU A 45 11.46 3.57 9.04
N VAL A 46 11.18 4.77 9.51
CA VAL A 46 12.06 5.92 9.36
C VAL A 46 13.22 5.78 10.34
N THR A 47 14.42 5.56 9.80
CA THR A 47 15.64 5.37 10.61
C THR A 47 16.41 6.67 10.86
N GLN A 48 16.26 7.65 9.93
CA GLN A 48 16.98 8.94 9.97
C GLN A 48 16.01 10.10 9.72
N PRO A 49 15.21 10.52 10.72
CA PRO A 49 14.18 11.55 10.55
C PRO A 49 14.70 12.89 10.04
N GLU A 50 15.91 13.30 10.46
CA GLU A 50 16.54 14.56 10.04
C GLU A 50 16.89 14.55 8.54
N ALA A 51 17.51 13.48 8.08
CA ALA A 51 17.90 13.33 6.68
C ALA A 51 16.66 13.19 5.78
N LEU A 52 15.67 12.42 6.22
CA LEU A 52 14.40 12.26 5.50
C LEU A 52 13.66 13.59 5.37
N ALA A 53 13.68 14.45 6.40
CA ALA A 53 13.06 15.78 6.34
C ALA A 53 13.61 16.65 5.21
N VAL A 54 14.90 16.55 4.89
CA VAL A 54 15.52 17.26 3.77
C VAL A 54 14.92 16.83 2.42
N HIS A 55 14.74 15.53 2.22
CA HIS A 55 14.11 14.99 0.99
C HIS A 55 12.63 15.38 0.88
N ILE A 56 11.89 15.37 1.99
CA ILE A 56 10.51 15.87 2.03
C ILE A 56 10.47 17.35 1.60
N GLN A 57 11.35 18.20 2.12
CA GLN A 57 11.44 19.61 1.72
C GLN A 57 11.81 19.78 0.23
N GLN A 58 12.67 18.91 -0.29
CA GLN A 58 13.03 18.94 -1.72
C GLN A 58 11.83 18.58 -2.58
N LEU A 59 11.07 17.51 -2.22
CA LEU A 59 9.85 17.13 -2.91
C LEU A 59 8.84 18.29 -2.94
N TRP A 60 8.56 18.93 -1.81
CA TRP A 60 7.63 20.06 -1.71
C TRP A 60 8.03 21.24 -2.62
N ARG A 61 9.32 21.58 -2.64
CA ARG A 61 9.84 22.65 -3.50
C ARG A 61 9.76 22.31 -4.98
N LYS A 62 10.16 21.09 -5.38
CA LYS A 62 10.11 20.64 -6.79
C LYS A 62 8.68 20.56 -7.31
N ALA A 63 7.78 20.04 -6.51
CA ALA A 63 6.37 19.90 -6.86
C ALA A 63 5.58 21.22 -6.76
N GLY A 64 6.13 22.26 -6.12
CA GLY A 64 5.40 23.50 -5.88
C GLY A 64 4.21 23.36 -4.94
N LEU A 65 4.22 22.34 -4.06
CA LEU A 65 3.17 22.07 -3.09
C LEU A 65 3.12 23.19 -2.04
N LYS A 66 1.94 23.75 -1.80
CA LYS A 66 1.72 24.85 -0.85
C LYS A 66 1.10 24.40 0.45
N GLY A 67 0.31 23.31 0.42
CA GLY A 67 -0.33 22.73 1.59
C GLY A 67 0.71 22.24 2.59
N LYS A 68 0.51 22.57 3.88
CA LYS A 68 1.39 22.12 4.98
C LYS A 68 0.78 21.02 5.81
N ARG A 69 -0.54 20.85 5.77
CA ARG A 69 -1.25 19.74 6.41
C ARG A 69 -1.19 18.55 5.49
N VAL A 70 -0.73 17.41 6.00
CA VAL A 70 -0.49 16.23 5.17
C VAL A 70 -1.08 14.98 5.81
N ARG A 71 -1.68 14.12 4.98
CA ARG A 71 -2.09 12.78 5.35
C ARG A 71 -0.97 11.81 5.03
N LEU A 72 -0.70 10.88 5.93
CA LEU A 72 0.45 9.97 5.88
C LEU A 72 -0.02 8.53 5.81
N GLY A 73 0.73 7.69 5.09
CA GLY A 73 0.58 6.24 5.10
C GLY A 73 1.60 5.56 5.99
N VAL A 74 1.21 4.43 6.58
CA VAL A 74 2.12 3.51 7.27
C VAL A 74 1.90 2.08 6.79
N ALA A 75 3.00 1.39 6.50
CA ALA A 75 3.03 -0.06 6.30
C ALA A 75 4.33 -0.61 6.88
N ASN A 76 4.19 -1.46 7.88
CA ASN A 76 5.31 -2.13 8.53
C ASN A 76 4.85 -3.47 9.10
N GLN A 77 5.75 -4.45 9.21
CA GLN A 77 5.43 -5.75 9.81
C GLN A 77 5.08 -5.65 11.32
N ARG A 78 5.37 -4.51 11.96
CA ARG A 78 5.02 -4.17 13.33
C ARG A 78 3.69 -3.42 13.45
N VAL A 79 2.91 -3.38 12.37
CA VAL A 79 1.51 -2.93 12.35
C VAL A 79 0.61 -4.14 12.30
N PHE A 80 -0.34 -4.20 13.21
CA PHE A 80 -1.25 -5.34 13.36
C PHE A 80 -2.66 -4.90 13.04
N VAL A 81 -3.33 -5.65 12.18
CA VAL A 81 -4.75 -5.50 11.87
C VAL A 81 -5.47 -6.75 12.38
N ARG A 82 -6.54 -6.56 13.15
CA ARG A 82 -7.36 -7.65 13.68
C ARG A 82 -8.84 -7.34 13.48
N ASN A 83 -9.56 -8.33 13.01
CA ASN A 83 -11.01 -8.32 12.99
C ASN A 83 -11.49 -9.05 14.24
N VAL A 84 -12.28 -8.39 15.06
CA VAL A 84 -12.86 -8.96 16.27
C VAL A 84 -14.37 -8.74 16.29
N GLU A 85 -15.09 -9.65 16.96
CA GLU A 85 -16.52 -9.50 17.25
C GLU A 85 -16.68 -9.27 18.75
N MET A 86 -17.28 -8.15 19.12
CA MET A 86 -17.49 -7.75 20.52
C MET A 86 -18.95 -7.37 20.75
N ALA A 87 -19.37 -7.28 22.01
CA ALA A 87 -20.68 -6.74 22.35
C ALA A 87 -20.82 -5.31 21.80
N SER A 88 -21.96 -4.98 21.21
CA SER A 88 -22.21 -3.62 20.73
C SER A 88 -22.34 -2.65 21.92
N ILE A 89 -21.57 -1.57 21.88
CA ILE A 89 -21.52 -0.55 22.92
C ILE A 89 -21.81 0.81 22.27
N GLU A 90 -22.94 1.43 22.65
CA GLU A 90 -23.35 2.73 22.07
C GLU A 90 -22.42 3.87 22.51
N ASP A 91 -22.02 3.87 23.78
CA ASP A 91 -21.15 4.90 24.33
C ASP A 91 -19.72 4.80 23.77
N ALA A 92 -19.23 5.88 23.19
CA ALA A 92 -17.94 5.91 22.49
C ALA A 92 -16.73 5.71 23.43
N GLU A 93 -16.80 6.22 24.68
CA GLU A 93 -15.70 6.06 25.64
C GLU A 93 -15.63 4.63 26.15
N HIS A 94 -16.78 4.03 26.50
CA HIS A 94 -16.86 2.63 26.91
C HIS A 94 -16.46 1.69 25.77
N ARG A 95 -16.85 1.98 24.52
CA ARG A 95 -16.43 1.21 23.35
C ARG A 95 -14.92 1.29 23.15
N ALA A 96 -14.32 2.49 23.23
CA ALA A 96 -12.87 2.66 23.13
C ALA A 96 -12.13 1.87 24.22
N ALA A 97 -12.62 1.88 25.46
CA ALA A 97 -12.04 1.10 26.55
C ALA A 97 -12.15 -0.42 26.31
N ALA A 98 -13.27 -0.90 25.80
CA ALA A 98 -13.45 -2.30 25.43
C ALA A 98 -12.51 -2.72 24.30
N VAL A 99 -12.33 -1.88 23.26
CA VAL A 99 -11.37 -2.13 22.17
C VAL A 99 -9.94 -2.17 22.70
N GLN A 100 -9.56 -1.30 23.63
CA GLN A 100 -8.23 -1.36 24.26
C GLN A 100 -8.01 -2.67 25.02
N PHE A 101 -9.04 -3.19 25.67
CA PHE A 101 -8.98 -4.48 26.35
C PHE A 101 -8.80 -5.63 25.34
N GLU A 102 -9.62 -5.67 24.30
CA GLU A 102 -9.50 -6.67 23.22
C GLU A 102 -8.13 -6.57 22.52
N ALA A 103 -7.63 -5.36 22.31
CA ALA A 103 -6.31 -5.16 21.71
C ALA A 103 -5.18 -5.77 22.56
N ALA A 104 -5.27 -5.65 23.88
CA ALA A 104 -4.27 -6.23 24.79
C ALA A 104 -4.24 -7.77 24.76
N GLU A 105 -5.35 -8.43 24.42
CA GLU A 105 -5.43 -9.88 24.28
C GLU A 105 -4.97 -10.39 22.90
N HIS A 106 -5.22 -9.61 21.85
CA HIS A 106 -5.05 -10.06 20.46
C HIS A 106 -3.83 -9.48 19.74
N ILE A 107 -3.18 -8.45 20.30
CA ILE A 107 -2.07 -7.74 19.67
C ILE A 107 -0.80 -7.90 20.48
N PRO A 108 0.30 -8.38 19.90
CA PRO A 108 1.55 -8.66 20.61
C PRO A 108 2.40 -7.39 20.79
N ILE A 109 1.79 -6.27 21.20
CA ILE A 109 2.47 -5.01 21.54
C ILE A 109 2.06 -4.66 22.98
N PRO A 110 3.02 -4.33 23.87
CA PRO A 110 2.68 -3.84 25.20
C PRO A 110 1.79 -2.58 25.10
N PRO A 111 0.70 -2.46 25.87
CA PRO A 111 -0.26 -1.36 25.77
C PRO A 111 0.38 0.04 25.81
N ASP A 112 1.38 0.26 26.66
CA ASP A 112 2.10 1.53 26.79
C ASP A 112 2.92 1.90 25.54
N SER A 113 3.30 0.90 24.73
CA SER A 113 4.08 1.04 23.51
C SER A 113 3.22 1.01 22.24
N ALA A 114 1.91 0.76 22.37
CA ALA A 114 0.98 0.70 21.26
C ALA A 114 0.29 2.04 21.01
N ILE A 115 0.00 2.31 19.75
CA ILE A 115 -1.05 3.23 19.30
C ILE A 115 -2.13 2.33 18.72
N VAL A 116 -3.33 2.38 19.28
CA VAL A 116 -4.47 1.56 18.85
C VAL A 116 -5.57 2.48 18.34
N ASP A 117 -6.12 2.13 17.19
CA ASP A 117 -7.31 2.75 16.62
C ASP A 117 -8.26 1.64 16.12
N TYR A 118 -9.52 1.98 15.88
CA TYR A 118 -10.53 1.00 15.49
C TYR A 118 -11.65 1.60 14.67
N GLN A 119 -12.30 0.74 13.89
CA GLN A 119 -13.52 1.07 13.17
C GLN A 119 -14.55 -0.04 13.33
N VAL A 120 -15.79 0.34 13.65
CA VAL A 120 -16.94 -0.58 13.59
C VAL A 120 -17.33 -0.71 12.11
N THR A 121 -17.23 -1.91 11.56
CA THR A 121 -17.55 -2.18 10.15
C THR A 121 -18.97 -2.68 9.95
N GLU A 122 -19.55 -3.32 10.97
CA GLU A 122 -20.90 -3.87 10.95
C GLU A 122 -21.43 -4.01 12.37
N THR A 123 -22.71 -3.72 12.55
CA THR A 123 -23.47 -4.10 13.76
C THR A 123 -24.52 -5.12 13.36
N PHE A 124 -24.56 -6.27 14.02
CA PHE A 124 -25.46 -7.38 13.72
C PHE A 124 -26.07 -8.00 14.99
N GLU A 125 -27.18 -8.69 14.83
CA GLU A 125 -27.83 -9.41 15.93
C GLU A 125 -27.41 -10.87 15.94
N ASP A 126 -26.77 -11.29 17.03
CA ASP A 126 -26.43 -12.70 17.26
C ASP A 126 -27.52 -13.36 18.10
N PRO A 127 -28.10 -14.50 17.68
CA PRO A 127 -29.22 -15.15 18.38
C PRO A 127 -28.92 -15.57 19.82
N SER A 128 -27.65 -15.74 20.17
CA SER A 128 -27.21 -16.23 21.49
C SER A 128 -26.71 -15.13 22.43
N SER A 129 -26.15 -14.04 21.85
CA SER A 129 -25.43 -13.02 22.62
C SER A 129 -25.96 -11.59 22.41
N GLY A 130 -27.03 -11.41 21.60
CA GLY A 130 -27.64 -10.10 21.33
C GLY A 130 -26.88 -9.26 20.32
N LEU A 131 -26.95 -7.94 20.46
CA LEU A 131 -26.34 -7.01 19.50
C LEU A 131 -24.81 -7.03 19.62
N ARG A 132 -24.15 -7.25 18.49
CA ARG A 132 -22.68 -7.35 18.38
C ARG A 132 -22.13 -6.43 17.29
N ASP A 133 -20.92 -5.95 17.51
CA ASP A 133 -20.16 -5.17 16.53
C ASP A 133 -19.00 -6.02 15.97
N ARG A 134 -18.84 -5.98 14.65
CA ARG A 134 -17.57 -6.32 13.99
C ARG A 134 -16.68 -5.10 13.98
N VAL A 135 -15.49 -5.26 14.51
CA VAL A 135 -14.54 -4.18 14.68
C VAL A 135 -13.23 -4.54 14.01
N VAL A 136 -12.75 -3.67 13.14
CA VAL A 136 -11.36 -3.70 12.64
C VAL A 136 -10.53 -2.90 13.62
N MET A 137 -9.59 -3.56 14.29
CA MET A 137 -8.61 -2.92 15.16
C MET A 137 -7.27 -2.82 14.44
N VAL A 138 -6.62 -1.69 14.58
CA VAL A 138 -5.26 -1.44 14.10
C VAL A 138 -4.38 -1.06 15.28
N ALA A 139 -3.21 -1.68 15.37
CA ALA A 139 -2.22 -1.26 16.34
C ALA A 139 -0.84 -1.13 15.70
N ALA A 140 -0.12 -0.08 16.08
CA ALA A 140 1.22 0.21 15.62
C ALA A 140 2.15 0.50 16.81
N HIS A 141 3.44 0.20 16.67
CA HIS A 141 4.42 0.62 17.66
C HIS A 141 4.57 2.15 17.67
N ARG A 142 4.44 2.75 18.86
CA ARG A 142 4.51 4.20 19.06
C ARG A 142 5.79 4.82 18.53
N GLU A 143 6.94 4.20 18.80
CA GLU A 143 8.25 4.69 18.33
C GLU A 143 8.31 4.84 16.79
N MET A 144 7.73 3.89 16.05
CA MET A 144 7.68 3.94 14.59
C MET A 144 6.85 5.15 14.11
N VAL A 145 5.69 5.37 14.71
CA VAL A 145 4.82 6.51 14.37
C VAL A 145 5.48 7.82 14.76
N ASP A 146 6.13 7.89 15.92
CA ASP A 146 6.83 9.09 16.40
C ASP A 146 8.00 9.46 15.47
N ALA A 147 8.76 8.48 14.98
CA ALA A 147 9.84 8.72 14.01
C ALA A 147 9.31 9.32 12.70
N LEU A 148 8.21 8.77 12.17
CA LEU A 148 7.52 9.28 10.98
C LEU A 148 7.05 10.73 11.20
N VAL A 149 6.31 10.98 12.28
CA VAL A 149 5.79 12.31 12.66
C VAL A 149 6.94 13.31 12.85
N SER A 150 8.05 12.88 13.48
CA SER A 150 9.25 13.71 13.66
C SER A 150 9.83 14.17 12.33
N ALA A 151 10.02 13.26 11.36
CA ALA A 151 10.54 13.62 10.04
C ALA A 151 9.65 14.64 9.32
N VAL A 152 8.34 14.42 9.33
CA VAL A 152 7.36 15.30 8.68
C VAL A 152 7.32 16.69 9.33
N ARG A 153 7.33 16.77 10.68
CA ARG A 153 7.37 18.04 11.41
C ARG A 153 8.67 18.81 11.20
N ARG A 154 9.82 18.11 11.15
CA ARG A 154 11.12 18.69 10.82
C ARG A 154 11.17 19.25 9.39
N ALA A 155 10.41 18.67 8.48
CA ALA A 155 10.24 19.21 7.13
C ALA A 155 9.40 20.49 7.08
N GLY A 156 8.79 20.92 8.19
CA GLY A 156 7.93 22.10 8.28
C GLY A 156 6.48 21.81 7.89
N LEU A 157 6.08 20.53 7.92
CA LEU A 157 4.73 20.07 7.65
C LEU A 157 4.01 19.69 8.94
N THR A 158 2.69 19.61 8.87
CA THR A 158 1.82 19.21 9.99
C THR A 158 1.08 17.93 9.60
N PRO A 159 1.37 16.79 10.24
CA PRO A 159 0.56 15.59 10.06
C PRO A 159 -0.91 15.87 10.44
N GLU A 160 -1.81 15.55 9.52
CA GLU A 160 -3.27 15.69 9.73
C GLU A 160 -3.87 14.38 10.21
N SER A 161 -3.51 13.30 9.53
CA SER A 161 -3.89 11.94 9.87
C SER A 161 -2.80 10.96 9.45
N ILE A 162 -2.82 9.78 10.04
CA ILE A 162 -2.00 8.63 9.66
C ILE A 162 -2.93 7.46 9.44
N ASP A 163 -2.82 6.81 8.29
CA ASP A 163 -3.67 5.70 7.91
C ASP A 163 -2.83 4.52 7.42
N LEU A 164 -3.42 3.35 7.32
CA LEU A 164 -2.76 2.18 6.74
C LEU A 164 -2.67 2.30 5.23
N GLU A 165 -1.50 2.02 4.67
CA GLU A 165 -1.34 1.91 3.22
C GLU A 165 -2.32 0.91 2.60
N ALA A 166 -2.63 -0.19 3.30
CA ALA A 166 -3.62 -1.16 2.85
C ALA A 166 -4.98 -0.52 2.57
N PHE A 167 -5.47 0.34 3.46
CA PHE A 167 -6.75 1.02 3.28
C PHE A 167 -6.68 2.11 2.21
N ALA A 168 -5.56 2.83 2.14
CA ALA A 168 -5.33 3.78 1.06
C ALA A 168 -5.35 3.09 -0.32
N LEU A 169 -4.71 1.92 -0.46
CA LEU A 169 -4.74 1.13 -1.70
C LEU A 169 -6.16 0.71 -2.10
N LEU A 170 -7.00 0.33 -1.14
CA LEU A 170 -8.41 0.02 -1.42
C LEU A 170 -9.16 1.23 -1.98
N ARG A 171 -8.91 2.42 -1.41
CA ARG A 171 -9.57 3.66 -1.86
C ARG A 171 -9.13 4.09 -3.26
N SER A 172 -7.86 3.95 -3.59
CA SER A 172 -7.34 4.38 -4.90
C SER A 172 -7.58 3.37 -6.03
N LEU A 173 -7.53 2.06 -5.73
CA LEU A 173 -7.47 1.01 -6.74
C LEU A 173 -8.77 0.24 -6.94
N LEU A 174 -9.73 0.37 -6.03
CA LEU A 174 -11.05 -0.24 -6.20
C LEU A 174 -12.12 0.82 -6.44
N PRO A 175 -13.07 0.58 -7.35
CA PRO A 175 -14.15 1.53 -7.60
C PRO A 175 -15.02 1.71 -6.35
N PRO A 176 -15.64 2.88 -6.14
CA PRO A 176 -16.64 3.06 -5.10
C PRO A 176 -17.77 2.04 -5.25
N VAL A 177 -18.22 1.47 -4.15
CA VAL A 177 -19.33 0.52 -4.16
C VAL A 177 -20.65 1.31 -4.18
N PRO A 178 -21.58 1.04 -5.11
CA PRO A 178 -22.90 1.64 -5.08
C PRO A 178 -23.60 1.35 -3.75
N MET A 179 -24.33 2.31 -3.18
CA MET A 179 -25.03 2.13 -1.89
C MET A 179 -25.99 0.92 -1.89
N ILE A 180 -26.55 0.54 -3.04
CA ILE A 180 -27.43 -0.62 -3.19
C ILE A 180 -26.69 -1.93 -2.95
N ASP A 181 -25.40 -1.99 -3.24
CA ASP A 181 -24.58 -3.20 -3.12
C ASP A 181 -23.65 -3.20 -1.89
N ALA A 182 -23.64 -2.12 -1.13
CA ALA A 182 -22.70 -1.94 -0.01
C ALA A 182 -22.86 -3.02 1.09
N GLY A 183 -24.03 -3.62 1.24
CA GLY A 183 -24.29 -4.72 2.17
C GLY A 183 -24.21 -6.12 1.55
N SER A 184 -24.00 -6.25 0.24
CA SER A 184 -23.94 -7.55 -0.43
C SER A 184 -22.54 -8.15 -0.30
N MET A 185 -22.40 -9.14 0.57
CA MET A 185 -21.17 -9.94 0.68
C MET A 185 -21.07 -11.04 -0.38
N ASP A 186 -22.00 -11.11 -1.35
CA ASP A 186 -21.97 -12.11 -2.44
C ASP A 186 -21.05 -11.72 -3.61
N GLN A 187 -20.44 -10.53 -3.55
CA GLN A 187 -19.48 -10.09 -4.55
C GLN A 187 -18.16 -10.86 -4.45
N PRO A 188 -17.47 -11.09 -5.59
CA PRO A 188 -16.15 -11.70 -5.56
C PRO A 188 -15.12 -10.80 -4.85
N ALA A 189 -14.09 -11.44 -4.31
CA ALA A 189 -12.96 -10.73 -3.73
C ALA A 189 -12.03 -10.18 -4.82
N GLN A 190 -11.38 -9.08 -4.55
CA GLN A 190 -10.29 -8.53 -5.36
C GLN A 190 -9.01 -8.48 -4.52
N ALA A 191 -7.90 -8.91 -5.09
CA ALA A 191 -6.61 -8.84 -4.43
C ALA A 191 -5.78 -7.69 -5.02
N ILE A 192 -5.11 -6.93 -4.16
CA ILE A 192 -4.13 -5.91 -4.54
C ILE A 192 -2.77 -6.41 -4.09
N CYS A 193 -1.80 -6.46 -5.01
CA CYS A 193 -0.40 -6.72 -4.73
C CYS A 193 0.38 -5.43 -4.99
N HIS A 194 0.66 -4.66 -3.94
CA HIS A 194 1.47 -3.46 -4.02
C HIS A 194 2.93 -3.82 -3.77
N VAL A 195 3.73 -3.88 -4.85
CA VAL A 195 5.14 -4.28 -4.82
C VAL A 195 6.02 -3.03 -4.82
N GLY A 196 6.49 -2.67 -3.64
CA GLY A 196 7.43 -1.57 -3.44
C GLY A 196 8.89 -1.95 -3.77
N ALA A 197 9.84 -1.17 -3.28
CA ALA A 197 11.26 -1.45 -3.47
C ALA A 197 11.79 -2.56 -2.54
N SER A 198 11.37 -2.58 -1.26
CA SER A 198 11.80 -3.57 -0.25
C SER A 198 10.67 -4.41 0.32
N MET A 199 9.43 -3.94 0.23
CA MET A 199 8.27 -4.55 0.85
C MET A 199 7.17 -4.79 -0.18
N THR A 200 6.36 -5.83 0.04
CA THR A 200 5.13 -6.08 -0.71
C THR A 200 3.95 -6.15 0.24
N ASN A 201 2.90 -5.42 -0.08
CA ASN A 201 1.63 -5.46 0.63
C ASN A 201 0.59 -6.19 -0.22
N VAL A 202 0.05 -7.30 0.31
CA VAL A 202 -1.08 -8.04 -0.28
C VAL A 202 -2.33 -7.67 0.51
N VAL A 203 -3.31 -7.09 -0.17
CA VAL A 203 -4.60 -6.69 0.42
C VAL A 203 -5.71 -7.39 -0.34
N ILE A 204 -6.63 -8.04 0.37
CA ILE A 204 -7.79 -8.70 -0.24
C ILE A 204 -9.05 -8.07 0.34
N ALA A 205 -9.96 -7.67 -0.54
CA ALA A 205 -11.17 -6.98 -0.14
C ALA A 205 -12.39 -7.49 -0.91
N VAL A 206 -13.55 -7.40 -0.25
CA VAL A 206 -14.88 -7.57 -0.83
C VAL A 206 -15.60 -6.24 -0.63
N ASN A 207 -16.14 -5.65 -1.69
CA ASN A 207 -16.83 -4.34 -1.62
C ASN A 207 -15.99 -3.24 -0.95
N ARG A 208 -14.69 -3.17 -1.25
CA ARG A 208 -13.71 -2.26 -0.62
C ARG A 208 -13.49 -2.48 0.88
N GLN A 209 -14.15 -3.42 1.50
CA GLN A 209 -13.89 -3.80 2.90
C GLN A 209 -12.70 -4.75 2.96
N CYS A 210 -11.69 -4.40 3.73
CA CYS A 210 -10.49 -5.22 3.93
C CYS A 210 -10.86 -6.52 4.64
N GLN A 211 -10.69 -7.64 3.94
CA GLN A 211 -10.88 -8.97 4.51
C GLN A 211 -9.57 -9.58 5.00
N PHE A 212 -8.47 -9.22 4.33
CA PHE A 212 -7.15 -9.72 4.66
C PHE A 212 -6.10 -8.73 4.20
N THR A 213 -5.06 -8.54 5.01
CA THR A 213 -3.85 -7.81 4.62
C THR A 213 -2.62 -8.52 5.16
N ARG A 214 -1.56 -8.57 4.35
CA ARG A 214 -0.26 -9.10 4.75
C ARG A 214 0.86 -8.35 4.08
N LEU A 215 1.81 -7.90 4.89
CA LEU A 215 3.03 -7.27 4.46
C LEU A 215 4.20 -8.23 4.63
N PHE A 216 5.10 -8.30 3.64
CA PHE A 216 6.32 -9.11 3.73
C PHE A 216 7.51 -8.44 3.05
N GLY A 217 8.71 -8.81 3.52
CA GLY A 217 9.97 -8.23 3.09
C GLY A 217 10.45 -8.77 1.75
N PHE A 218 9.82 -8.37 0.66
CA PHE A 218 10.25 -8.60 -0.71
C PHE A 218 9.78 -7.44 -1.61
N GLY A 219 10.64 -7.00 -2.54
CA GLY A 219 10.29 -5.96 -3.49
C GLY A 219 11.24 -5.91 -4.68
N GLY A 220 11.26 -4.77 -5.37
CA GLY A 220 12.05 -4.57 -6.58
C GLY A 220 13.56 -4.69 -6.38
N ARG A 221 14.06 -4.46 -5.16
CA ARG A 221 15.50 -4.61 -4.86
C ARG A 221 15.99 -6.04 -5.02
N GLN A 222 15.20 -7.04 -4.66
CA GLN A 222 15.56 -8.44 -4.86
C GLN A 222 15.64 -8.81 -6.34
N LEU A 223 14.81 -8.21 -7.19
CA LEU A 223 14.93 -8.35 -8.64
C LEU A 223 16.18 -7.67 -9.18
N THR A 224 16.51 -6.48 -8.68
CA THR A 224 17.75 -5.78 -9.03
C THR A 224 18.98 -6.60 -8.61
N GLN A 225 18.95 -7.16 -7.39
CA GLN A 225 20.01 -8.01 -6.87
C GLN A 225 20.23 -9.26 -7.73
N ALA A 226 19.17 -9.88 -8.25
CA ALA A 226 19.29 -11.01 -9.17
C ALA A 226 20.01 -10.64 -10.48
N VAL A 227 19.84 -9.41 -10.97
CA VAL A 227 20.60 -8.88 -12.12
C VAL A 227 22.05 -8.66 -11.73
N VAL A 228 22.34 -8.05 -10.57
CA VAL A 228 23.71 -7.86 -10.04
C VAL A 228 24.45 -9.19 -9.95
N GLU A 229 23.84 -10.20 -9.36
CA GLU A 229 24.44 -11.54 -9.20
C GLU A 229 24.73 -12.21 -10.55
N ARG A 230 23.91 -11.96 -11.55
CA ARG A 230 24.08 -12.52 -12.90
C ARG A 230 25.15 -11.80 -13.73
N THR A 231 25.29 -10.50 -13.55
CA THR A 231 26.08 -9.63 -14.44
C THR A 231 27.31 -9.03 -13.76
N SER A 232 27.36 -9.01 -12.42
CA SER A 232 28.38 -8.32 -11.60
C SER A 232 28.47 -6.80 -11.85
N MET A 233 27.41 -6.18 -12.43
CA MET A 233 27.35 -4.74 -12.64
C MET A 233 26.96 -4.00 -11.36
N PRO A 234 27.24 -2.70 -11.24
CA PRO A 234 26.78 -1.88 -10.12
C PRO A 234 25.25 -1.90 -9.96
N VAL A 235 24.76 -1.71 -8.73
CA VAL A 235 23.33 -1.79 -8.40
C VAL A 235 22.50 -0.78 -9.22
N GLU A 236 23.02 0.43 -9.39
CA GLU A 236 22.36 1.51 -10.14
C GLU A 236 22.19 1.15 -11.62
N GLU A 237 23.22 0.52 -12.21
CA GLU A 237 23.17 0.03 -13.58
C GLU A 237 22.22 -1.17 -13.70
N ALA A 238 22.28 -2.11 -12.76
CA ALA A 238 21.39 -3.25 -12.70
C ALA A 238 19.90 -2.83 -12.57
N GLU A 239 19.60 -1.77 -11.82
CA GLU A 239 18.26 -1.21 -11.71
C GLU A 239 17.76 -0.66 -13.06
N GLN A 240 18.62 0.06 -13.80
CA GLN A 240 18.31 0.55 -15.14
C GLN A 240 18.09 -0.60 -16.13
N VAL A 241 18.95 -1.61 -16.08
CA VAL A 241 18.87 -2.82 -16.91
C VAL A 241 17.59 -3.60 -16.61
N LYS A 242 17.22 -3.79 -15.34
CA LYS A 242 15.96 -4.40 -14.93
C LYS A 242 14.76 -3.70 -15.56
N ARG A 243 14.73 -2.38 -15.52
CA ARG A 243 13.63 -1.57 -16.08
C ARG A 243 13.61 -1.63 -17.61
N ALA A 244 14.79 -1.61 -18.26
CA ALA A 244 14.88 -1.61 -19.71
C ALA A 244 14.54 -2.97 -20.33
N ILE A 245 14.95 -4.07 -19.70
CA ILE A 245 14.80 -5.43 -20.24
C ILE A 245 13.47 -6.08 -19.78
N GLY A 246 13.14 -5.95 -18.49
CA GLY A 246 11.98 -6.62 -17.90
C GLY A 246 12.01 -8.14 -18.03
N LEU A 247 10.86 -8.76 -17.76
CA LEU A 247 10.66 -10.22 -17.92
C LEU A 247 10.21 -10.60 -19.33
N VAL A 248 9.62 -9.68 -20.07
CA VAL A 248 9.15 -9.84 -21.45
C VAL A 248 9.45 -8.59 -22.28
N GLY A 249 9.34 -8.69 -23.60
CA GLY A 249 9.49 -7.57 -24.52
C GLY A 249 10.54 -7.85 -25.60
N GLY A 250 10.82 -6.85 -26.44
CA GLY A 250 11.87 -6.89 -27.44
C GLY A 250 13.30 -6.85 -26.87
N ILE A 251 14.30 -6.96 -27.72
CA ILE A 251 15.70 -6.75 -27.35
C ILE A 251 15.93 -5.24 -27.35
N PRO A 252 16.34 -4.62 -26.22
CA PRO A 252 16.62 -3.18 -26.22
C PRO A 252 17.82 -2.83 -27.10
N ASN A 253 17.83 -1.60 -27.62
CA ASN A 253 18.97 -1.11 -28.43
C ASN A 253 20.28 -1.21 -27.66
N GLY A 254 21.30 -1.75 -28.31
CA GLY A 254 22.62 -1.96 -27.72
C GLY A 254 22.79 -3.26 -26.94
N TRP A 255 21.78 -4.11 -26.89
CA TRP A 255 21.82 -5.42 -26.24
C TRP A 255 21.76 -6.54 -27.29
N ASP A 256 22.43 -7.65 -27.02
CA ASP A 256 22.28 -8.88 -27.78
C ASP A 256 21.24 -9.82 -27.14
N GLU A 257 20.80 -10.79 -27.93
CA GLU A 257 19.74 -11.74 -27.50
C GLU A 257 20.19 -12.61 -26.32
N ASN A 258 21.44 -13.07 -26.31
CA ASN A 258 21.93 -13.96 -25.26
C ASN A 258 22.00 -13.26 -23.91
N ASN A 259 22.53 -12.02 -23.86
CA ASN A 259 22.57 -11.23 -22.64
C ASN A 259 21.18 -10.84 -22.17
N THR A 260 20.28 -10.44 -23.08
CA THR A 260 18.88 -10.12 -22.76
C THR A 260 18.16 -11.33 -22.13
N ASN A 261 18.31 -12.51 -22.75
CA ASN A 261 17.69 -13.75 -22.24
C ASN A 261 18.30 -14.19 -20.90
N ALA A 262 19.60 -13.99 -20.70
CA ALA A 262 20.26 -14.30 -19.43
C ALA A 262 19.74 -13.41 -18.29
N ILE A 263 19.50 -12.13 -18.55
CA ILE A 263 18.92 -11.18 -17.56
C ILE A 263 17.46 -11.52 -17.29
N ARG A 264 16.65 -11.80 -18.30
CA ARG A 264 15.27 -12.26 -18.12
C ARG A 264 15.18 -13.52 -17.26
N HIS A 265 16.06 -14.46 -17.51
CA HIS A 265 16.15 -15.68 -16.70
C HIS A 265 16.49 -15.35 -15.22
N ALA A 266 17.44 -14.44 -14.99
CA ALA A 266 17.78 -14.00 -13.63
C ALA A 266 16.61 -13.31 -12.95
N LEU A 267 15.90 -12.42 -13.64
CA LEU A 267 14.70 -11.75 -13.14
C LEU A 267 13.58 -12.75 -12.81
N ALA A 268 13.35 -13.74 -13.68
CA ALA A 268 12.35 -14.77 -13.45
C ALA A 268 12.69 -15.64 -12.22
N LEU A 269 13.96 -16.00 -12.04
CA LEU A 269 14.42 -16.69 -10.84
C LEU A 269 14.27 -15.82 -9.60
N GLY A 270 14.69 -14.55 -9.69
CA GLY A 270 14.57 -13.57 -8.61
C GLY A 270 13.13 -13.28 -8.19
N ALA A 271 12.16 -13.40 -9.11
CA ALA A 271 10.73 -13.18 -8.83
C ALA A 271 10.04 -14.40 -8.17
N ARG A 272 10.64 -15.58 -8.16
CA ARG A 272 10.03 -16.78 -7.57
C ARG A 272 9.59 -16.61 -6.10
N PRO A 273 10.40 -16.03 -5.20
CA PRO A 273 9.98 -15.80 -3.82
C PRO A 273 8.76 -14.87 -3.73
N LEU A 274 8.68 -13.83 -4.58
CA LEU A 274 7.52 -12.96 -4.66
C LEU A 274 6.23 -13.75 -4.98
N VAL A 275 6.28 -14.57 -6.03
CA VAL A 275 5.17 -15.45 -6.42
C VAL A 275 4.75 -16.36 -5.27
N GLN A 276 5.74 -16.98 -4.59
CA GLN A 276 5.46 -17.90 -3.49
C GLN A 276 4.77 -17.19 -2.32
N GLU A 277 5.24 -16.00 -1.94
CA GLU A 277 4.64 -15.24 -0.83
C GLU A 277 3.25 -14.68 -1.17
N ILE A 278 3.05 -14.22 -2.41
CA ILE A 278 1.71 -13.83 -2.88
C ILE A 278 0.80 -15.07 -2.88
N GLY A 279 1.23 -16.19 -3.48
CA GLY A 279 0.46 -17.42 -3.53
C GLY A 279 0.03 -17.89 -2.13
N ARG A 280 0.97 -17.94 -1.17
CA ARG A 280 0.67 -18.26 0.24
C ARG A 280 -0.39 -17.35 0.85
N SER A 281 -0.34 -16.03 0.53
CA SER A 281 -1.33 -15.07 1.04
C SER A 281 -2.72 -15.32 0.46
N LEU A 282 -2.80 -15.58 -0.85
CA LEU A 282 -4.07 -15.91 -1.52
C LEU A 282 -4.65 -17.25 -1.00
N ASP A 283 -3.80 -18.26 -0.82
CA ASP A 283 -4.23 -19.58 -0.33
C ASP A 283 -4.66 -19.54 1.14
N TYR A 284 -3.97 -18.76 1.96
CA TYR A 284 -4.40 -18.51 3.34
C TYR A 284 -5.79 -17.85 3.38
N TYR A 285 -6.02 -16.82 2.57
CA TYR A 285 -7.34 -16.20 2.48
C TYR A 285 -8.40 -17.20 2.02
N ARG A 286 -8.13 -17.96 0.96
CA ARG A 286 -9.04 -19.00 0.43
C ARG A 286 -9.42 -20.07 1.46
N SER A 287 -8.57 -20.32 2.46
CA SER A 287 -8.83 -21.29 3.53
C SER A 287 -9.77 -20.75 4.62
N GLN A 288 -10.10 -19.46 4.61
CA GLN A 288 -10.99 -18.88 5.61
C GLN A 288 -12.46 -19.19 5.31
N ALA A 289 -13.27 -19.40 6.36
CA ALA A 289 -14.70 -19.72 6.21
C ALA A 289 -15.51 -18.63 5.50
N PHE A 290 -15.06 -17.37 5.58
CA PHE A 290 -15.69 -16.21 4.94
C PHE A 290 -15.13 -15.89 3.55
N ALA A 291 -14.15 -16.68 3.06
CA ALA A 291 -13.48 -16.39 1.80
C ALA A 291 -14.45 -16.38 0.60
N ARG A 292 -14.26 -15.41 -0.28
CA ARG A 292 -14.94 -15.32 -1.58
C ARG A 292 -13.96 -15.64 -2.70
N PRO A 293 -14.43 -16.16 -3.84
CA PRO A 293 -13.58 -16.35 -5.01
C PRO A 293 -12.84 -15.05 -5.37
N ILE A 294 -11.53 -15.13 -5.56
CA ILE A 294 -10.74 -13.98 -6.00
C ILE A 294 -10.90 -13.86 -7.51
N GLU A 295 -11.49 -12.74 -7.95
CA GLU A 295 -11.78 -12.47 -9.36
C GLU A 295 -10.51 -12.10 -10.12
N ARG A 296 -9.68 -11.22 -9.53
CA ARG A 296 -8.46 -10.70 -10.14
C ARG A 296 -7.46 -10.25 -9.09
N VAL A 297 -6.22 -10.07 -9.55
CA VAL A 297 -5.13 -9.46 -8.80
C VAL A 297 -4.76 -8.13 -9.47
N ILE A 298 -4.70 -7.05 -8.70
CA ILE A 298 -4.27 -5.73 -9.16
C ILE A 298 -2.82 -5.54 -8.73
N LEU A 299 -1.90 -5.42 -9.69
CA LEU A 299 -0.48 -5.20 -9.44
C LEU A 299 -0.17 -3.70 -9.42
N SER A 300 0.36 -3.21 -8.30
CA SER A 300 0.69 -1.81 -8.04
C SER A 300 2.09 -1.65 -7.47
N GLY A 301 2.53 -0.41 -7.27
CA GLY A 301 3.85 -0.06 -6.72
C GLY A 301 4.91 0.12 -7.80
N GLY A 302 6.02 0.75 -7.45
CA GLY A 302 7.10 1.08 -8.40
C GLY A 302 7.70 -0.13 -9.13
N THR A 303 7.63 -1.32 -8.53
CA THR A 303 8.11 -2.56 -9.15
C THR A 303 7.18 -3.06 -10.27
N SER A 304 5.93 -2.64 -10.33
CA SER A 304 5.00 -2.96 -11.42
C SER A 304 5.48 -2.42 -12.79
N LEU A 305 6.40 -1.45 -12.78
CA LEU A 305 7.06 -0.93 -13.99
C LEU A 305 8.06 -1.93 -14.63
N CYS A 306 8.39 -3.04 -13.97
CA CYS A 306 9.18 -4.10 -14.57
C CYS A 306 8.31 -4.83 -15.62
N ALA A 307 8.62 -4.59 -16.90
CA ALA A 307 7.83 -5.11 -18.01
C ALA A 307 7.62 -6.64 -17.92
N GLY A 308 6.36 -7.07 -18.03
CA GLY A 308 5.95 -8.48 -17.98
C GLY A 308 5.90 -9.11 -16.60
N LEU A 309 6.07 -8.34 -15.52
CA LEU A 309 5.86 -8.85 -14.16
C LEU A 309 4.40 -9.27 -13.96
N ASP A 310 3.46 -8.52 -14.51
CA ASP A 310 2.03 -8.83 -14.52
C ASP A 310 1.74 -10.19 -15.20
N GLN A 311 2.29 -10.40 -16.39
CA GLN A 311 2.12 -11.66 -17.13
C GLN A 311 2.78 -12.84 -16.42
N TYR A 312 3.97 -12.61 -15.85
CA TYR A 312 4.68 -13.63 -15.08
C TYR A 312 3.89 -14.05 -13.83
N LEU A 313 3.34 -13.07 -13.09
CA LEU A 313 2.49 -13.32 -11.93
C LEU A 313 1.18 -14.02 -12.35
N ALA A 314 0.53 -13.58 -13.43
CA ALA A 314 -0.71 -14.20 -13.91
C ALA A 314 -0.52 -15.69 -14.24
N GLN A 315 0.55 -16.01 -14.94
CA GLN A 315 0.88 -17.39 -15.26
C GLN A 315 1.18 -18.23 -14.01
N ALA A 316 1.94 -17.67 -13.08
CA ALA A 316 2.41 -18.40 -11.90
C ALA A 316 1.31 -18.56 -10.83
N LEU A 317 0.39 -17.60 -10.70
CA LEU A 317 -0.71 -17.62 -9.74
C LEU A 317 -1.98 -18.28 -10.30
N GLY A 318 -2.05 -18.49 -11.62
CA GLY A 318 -3.25 -19.03 -12.28
C GLY A 318 -4.48 -18.12 -12.15
N ALA A 319 -4.27 -16.79 -12.06
CA ALA A 319 -5.31 -15.80 -11.88
C ALA A 319 -5.03 -14.58 -12.77
N PRO A 320 -6.08 -13.84 -13.25
CA PRO A 320 -5.88 -12.60 -13.97
C PRO A 320 -5.11 -11.57 -13.12
N VAL A 321 -4.06 -10.98 -13.70
CA VAL A 321 -3.29 -9.89 -13.08
C VAL A 321 -3.39 -8.65 -13.97
N GLU A 322 -3.85 -7.54 -13.40
CA GLU A 322 -4.02 -6.27 -14.08
C GLU A 322 -3.12 -5.20 -13.46
N LEU A 323 -2.55 -4.34 -14.29
CA LEU A 323 -1.79 -3.19 -13.79
C LEU A 323 -2.73 -2.16 -13.18
N ALA A 324 -2.35 -1.62 -12.04
CA ALA A 324 -3.11 -0.62 -11.31
C ALA A 324 -3.23 0.70 -12.09
N ASN A 325 -4.42 1.32 -12.01
CA ASN A 325 -4.63 2.71 -12.39
C ASN A 325 -5.03 3.52 -11.15
N PRO A 326 -4.08 4.11 -10.42
CA PRO A 326 -4.35 4.79 -9.15
C PRO A 326 -5.18 6.07 -9.29
N VAL A 327 -5.29 6.63 -10.49
CA VAL A 327 -6.05 7.85 -10.76
C VAL A 327 -7.42 7.57 -11.40
N MET A 328 -7.87 6.32 -11.42
CA MET A 328 -9.13 5.92 -12.05
C MET A 328 -10.38 6.61 -11.49
N GLN A 329 -10.30 7.12 -10.26
CA GLN A 329 -11.40 7.81 -9.58
C GLN A 329 -11.28 9.33 -9.67
N LEU A 330 -10.24 9.85 -10.34
CA LEU A 330 -9.99 11.28 -10.48
C LEU A 330 -10.44 11.76 -11.87
N ASP A 331 -11.15 12.86 -11.90
CA ASP A 331 -11.59 13.49 -13.15
C ASP A 331 -10.39 14.08 -13.91
N ASP A 332 -10.34 13.79 -15.22
CA ASP A 332 -9.36 14.34 -16.17
C ASP A 332 -7.88 14.21 -15.71
N ALA A 333 -7.58 13.18 -14.92
CA ALA A 333 -6.22 12.98 -14.41
C ALA A 333 -5.30 12.51 -15.54
N ASN A 334 -4.37 13.38 -15.91
CA ASN A 334 -3.23 13.03 -16.77
C ASN A 334 -1.96 13.06 -15.92
N ILE A 335 -1.37 11.90 -15.71
CA ILE A 335 -0.20 11.71 -14.85
C ILE A 335 0.85 10.87 -15.58
N ASP A 336 2.11 11.22 -15.40
CA ASP A 336 3.21 10.41 -15.90
C ASP A 336 3.11 8.98 -15.34
N PRO A 337 3.25 7.92 -16.17
CA PRO A 337 3.14 6.53 -15.72
C PRO A 337 4.09 6.16 -14.58
N GLN A 338 5.29 6.76 -14.53
CA GLN A 338 6.23 6.52 -13.43
C GLN A 338 5.72 7.15 -12.13
N ILE A 339 5.18 8.37 -12.19
CA ILE A 339 4.56 9.00 -11.02
C ILE A 339 3.34 8.19 -10.59
N ALA A 340 2.48 7.79 -11.53
CA ALA A 340 1.30 6.98 -11.25
C ALA A 340 1.63 5.69 -10.49
N ALA A 341 2.62 4.92 -10.95
CA ALA A 341 3.01 3.66 -10.31
C ALA A 341 3.45 3.81 -8.85
N HIS A 342 4.00 4.99 -8.47
CA HIS A 342 4.43 5.29 -7.11
C HIS A 342 3.36 6.00 -6.29
N SER A 343 2.24 6.43 -6.89
CA SER A 343 1.27 7.32 -6.23
C SER A 343 0.03 6.62 -5.68
N ALA A 344 -0.10 5.30 -5.83
CA ALA A 344 -1.31 4.57 -5.45
C ALA A 344 -1.70 4.80 -3.97
N VAL A 345 -0.73 4.71 -3.07
CA VAL A 345 -0.94 4.98 -1.64
C VAL A 345 -1.27 6.46 -1.43
N ALA A 346 -0.46 7.37 -1.97
CA ALA A 346 -0.68 8.81 -1.79
C ALA A 346 -2.05 9.26 -2.33
N VAL A 347 -2.49 8.77 -3.50
CA VAL A 347 -3.84 9.03 -4.02
C VAL A 347 -4.90 8.54 -3.04
N GLY A 348 -4.79 7.32 -2.55
CA GLY A 348 -5.75 6.75 -1.61
C GLY A 348 -5.81 7.47 -0.26
N LEU A 349 -4.68 8.03 0.20
CA LEU A 349 -4.63 8.87 1.40
C LEU A 349 -5.32 10.23 1.18
N ALA A 350 -5.22 10.79 -0.03
CA ALA A 350 -5.82 12.07 -0.37
C ALA A 350 -7.32 11.96 -0.71
N LEU A 351 -7.79 10.79 -1.18
CA LEU A 351 -9.21 10.51 -1.31
C LEU A 351 -9.86 10.51 0.07
N ASP A 352 -10.97 11.22 0.23
CA ASP A 352 -11.68 11.23 1.51
C ASP A 352 -12.06 9.82 1.91
N GLY A 353 -11.66 9.44 3.12
CA GLY A 353 -12.23 8.33 3.82
C GLY A 353 -13.59 8.76 4.37
N GLY A 354 -14.53 9.06 3.48
CA GLY A 354 -15.93 9.04 3.88
C GLY A 354 -16.16 7.62 4.42
N ASP A 355 -16.73 7.52 5.61
CA ASP A 355 -16.94 6.32 6.42
C ASP A 355 -16.86 5.02 5.60
N LEU A 356 -15.72 4.28 5.76
CA LEU A 356 -15.55 2.94 5.21
C LEU A 356 -16.47 1.99 5.98
#